data_cfd700f9a560186bee84c58cd8cbd7cb
#
_entry.id   cfd700f9a560186bee84c58cd8cbd7cb
#
_cell.length_a   1.000
_cell.length_b   1.000
_cell.length_c   1.000
_cell.angle_alpha   90.00
_cell.angle_beta   90.00
_cell.angle_gamma   90.00
#
_symmetry.space_group_name_H-M   'P 1'
#
loop_
_entity.id
_entity.type
_entity.pdbx_description
1 polymer ?
#
loop_
_entity_poly.entity_id
_entity_poly.type
_entity_poly.pdbx_seq_one_letter_code
_entity_poly.pdbx_strand_id
1 'polypeptide(L)'
;MKANRLKRKGFKKTILAAAVVIGGSTLLFQGLIQAVTAAEFKKTDTVPTSYANYTASSSKAAQKSLPAGYKKANYTVGEIDLESYRSQKPTSKDMTKEAAAEIGAQALWEIFDLNLEGRVIEMGYNEANENLPRSRWYADVHINDKLSYFFEVDSVTGELFGIGRSRTLDKQVSLAFDPALHKKPQEYVELARKLAEKYNVVHSPVKSVKYNNQGYMDNDPDITMYVTGENGELATMTFSRYDKALLTIGYSTPTKHALESSEKDMKRLQEKVKELEKSDSPANGNETPFMRVIEMD
;
A
#
# COMPACT_ATOMS: atom_id res chain seq x y z
N MET A 1 7.53 -39.97 -49.85
CA MET A 1 7.80 -39.40 -48.52
C MET A 1 6.88 -38.20 -48.28
N LYS A 2 5.74 -38.46 -47.61
CA LYS A 2 4.80 -37.41 -47.15
C LYS A 2 4.64 -37.64 -45.65
N ALA A 3 5.29 -36.82 -44.86
CA ALA A 3 5.03 -36.82 -43.42
C ALA A 3 5.38 -35.44 -42.83
N ASN A 4 4.49 -34.97 -41.96
CA ASN A 4 4.66 -33.93 -40.98
C ASN A 4 4.56 -32.44 -41.42
N ARG A 5 3.37 -32.04 -41.86
CA ARG A 5 3.02 -30.61 -41.92
C ARG A 5 1.83 -30.23 -41.01
N LEU A 6 1.32 -31.14 -40.20
CA LEU A 6 0.08 -30.89 -39.43
C LEU A 6 0.26 -30.59 -37.91
N LYS A 7 1.47 -30.62 -37.36
CA LYS A 7 1.68 -30.41 -35.90
C LYS A 7 2.11 -29.02 -35.47
N ARG A 8 2.40 -28.10 -36.39
CA ARG A 8 2.91 -26.75 -36.00
C ARG A 8 1.84 -25.68 -35.72
N LYS A 9 0.62 -25.82 -36.22
CA LYS A 9 -0.44 -24.81 -36.02
C LYS A 9 -1.14 -24.90 -34.64
N GLY A 10 -1.21 -26.10 -34.06
CA GLY A 10 -1.84 -26.30 -32.76
C GLY A 10 -0.99 -25.80 -31.59
N PHE A 11 0.32 -25.95 -31.68
CA PHE A 11 1.23 -25.60 -30.58
C PHE A 11 1.32 -24.08 -30.32
N LYS A 12 1.27 -23.26 -31.38
CA LYS A 12 1.30 -21.79 -31.25
C LYS A 12 0.03 -21.22 -30.61
N LYS A 13 -1.14 -21.76 -30.91
CA LYS A 13 -2.40 -21.34 -30.29
C LYS A 13 -2.49 -21.76 -28.83
N THR A 14 -1.93 -22.90 -28.48
CA THR A 14 -1.93 -23.40 -27.08
C THR A 14 -0.98 -22.60 -26.20
N ILE A 15 0.18 -22.16 -26.70
CA ILE A 15 1.11 -21.31 -25.94
C ILE A 15 0.53 -19.91 -25.76
N LEU A 16 -0.10 -19.33 -26.78
CA LEU A 16 -0.74 -18.01 -26.66
C LEU A 16 -1.93 -18.05 -25.70
N ALA A 17 -2.75 -19.11 -25.75
CA ALA A 17 -3.85 -19.33 -24.82
C ALA A 17 -3.35 -19.54 -23.39
N ALA A 18 -2.23 -20.27 -23.19
CA ALA A 18 -1.64 -20.46 -21.87
C ALA A 18 -1.04 -19.17 -21.29
N ALA A 19 -0.38 -18.34 -22.10
CA ALA A 19 0.15 -17.04 -21.65
C ALA A 19 -0.97 -16.08 -21.27
N VAL A 20 -2.07 -16.04 -22.03
CA VAL A 20 -3.26 -15.23 -21.70
C VAL A 20 -3.98 -15.75 -20.47
N VAL A 21 -4.05 -17.07 -20.27
CA VAL A 21 -4.70 -17.66 -19.09
C VAL A 21 -3.85 -17.48 -17.83
N ILE A 22 -2.53 -17.57 -17.89
CA ILE A 22 -1.66 -17.38 -16.72
C ILE A 22 -1.51 -15.89 -16.37
N GLY A 23 -1.31 -15.02 -17.35
CA GLY A 23 -1.26 -13.57 -17.14
C GLY A 23 -2.63 -12.94 -16.85
N GLY A 24 -3.66 -13.38 -17.56
CA GLY A 24 -5.03 -12.90 -17.41
C GLY A 24 -5.72 -13.34 -16.13
N SER A 25 -5.44 -14.55 -15.62
CA SER A 25 -6.08 -15.03 -14.39
C SER A 25 -5.57 -14.30 -13.13
N THR A 26 -4.29 -13.99 -13.05
CA THR A 26 -3.72 -13.20 -11.94
C THR A 26 -4.19 -11.75 -11.99
N LEU A 27 -4.21 -11.14 -13.16
CA LEU A 27 -4.70 -9.77 -13.34
C LEU A 27 -6.21 -9.66 -13.17
N LEU A 28 -7.00 -10.65 -13.65
CA LEU A 28 -8.46 -10.66 -13.45
C LEU A 28 -8.83 -10.92 -11.99
N PHE A 29 -8.09 -11.74 -11.27
CA PHE A 29 -8.37 -12.02 -9.87
C PHE A 29 -8.06 -10.80 -8.98
N GLN A 30 -6.92 -10.15 -9.19
CA GLN A 30 -6.58 -8.90 -8.50
C GLN A 30 -7.50 -7.75 -8.94
N GLY A 31 -7.80 -7.64 -10.22
CA GLY A 31 -8.71 -6.64 -10.77
C GLY A 31 -10.16 -6.76 -10.28
N LEU A 32 -10.67 -8.00 -10.08
CA LEU A 32 -12.03 -8.21 -9.57
C LEU A 32 -12.15 -7.84 -8.09
N ILE A 33 -11.15 -8.17 -7.27
CA ILE A 33 -11.13 -7.78 -5.85
C ILE A 33 -11.00 -6.26 -5.72
N GLN A 34 -10.12 -5.65 -6.50
CA GLN A 34 -9.94 -4.19 -6.52
C GLN A 34 -11.18 -3.48 -7.09
N ALA A 35 -11.79 -4.00 -8.16
CA ALA A 35 -12.98 -3.40 -8.75
C ALA A 35 -14.21 -3.46 -7.83
N VAL A 36 -14.40 -4.54 -7.08
CA VAL A 36 -15.48 -4.65 -6.09
C VAL A 36 -15.24 -3.67 -4.94
N THR A 37 -14.01 -3.57 -4.44
CA THR A 37 -13.64 -2.65 -3.37
C THR A 37 -13.76 -1.20 -3.84
N ALA A 38 -13.27 -0.88 -5.04
CA ALA A 38 -13.39 0.44 -5.63
C ALA A 38 -14.84 0.83 -5.97
N ALA A 39 -15.70 -0.12 -6.37
CA ALA A 39 -17.12 0.14 -6.61
C ALA A 39 -17.89 0.42 -5.30
N GLU A 40 -17.53 -0.25 -4.21
CA GLU A 40 -18.06 0.07 -2.88
C GLU A 40 -17.58 1.45 -2.41
N PHE A 41 -16.34 1.82 -2.75
CA PHE A 41 -15.73 3.10 -2.40
C PHE A 41 -16.35 4.29 -3.15
N LYS A 42 -16.70 4.12 -4.42
CA LYS A 42 -17.38 5.17 -5.23
C LYS A 42 -18.77 5.54 -4.72
N LYS A 43 -19.38 4.71 -3.87
CA LYS A 43 -20.70 4.96 -3.28
C LYS A 43 -20.64 5.74 -1.97
N THR A 44 -19.47 5.93 -1.40
CA THR A 44 -19.29 6.60 -0.11
C THR A 44 -18.33 7.77 -0.31
N ASP A 45 -18.77 8.97 -0.01
CA ASP A 45 -17.97 10.18 -0.04
C ASP A 45 -16.86 10.11 1.03
N THR A 46 -15.66 10.42 0.76
CA THR A 46 -14.97 11.63 0.57
C THR A 46 -13.78 11.81 1.50
N VAL A 47 -12.79 10.91 1.42
CA VAL A 47 -11.47 11.28 1.91
C VAL A 47 -10.76 12.01 0.78
N PRO A 48 -10.41 13.32 0.92
CA PRO A 48 -9.68 14.03 -0.11
C PRO A 48 -8.31 13.40 -0.33
N THR A 49 -8.01 13.02 -1.56
CA THR A 49 -6.69 12.52 -1.95
C THR A 49 -5.76 13.62 -2.44
N SER A 50 -6.27 14.85 -2.56
CA SER A 50 -5.50 16.05 -2.89
C SER A 50 -6.00 17.25 -2.09
N TYR A 51 -5.17 18.29 -1.97
CA TYR A 51 -5.56 19.54 -1.29
C TYR A 51 -6.63 20.35 -2.05
N ALA A 52 -6.91 20.06 -3.32
CA ALA A 52 -7.92 20.78 -4.09
C ALA A 52 -9.32 20.71 -3.47
N ASN A 53 -9.62 19.61 -2.77
CA ASN A 53 -10.89 19.40 -2.08
C ASN A 53 -10.77 19.60 -0.55
N TYR A 54 -9.61 20.10 -0.09
CA TYR A 54 -9.37 20.33 1.32
C TYR A 54 -9.90 21.70 1.72
N THR A 55 -10.98 21.73 2.48
CA THR A 55 -11.45 22.97 3.12
C THR A 55 -10.88 23.04 4.53
N ALA A 56 -10.25 24.17 4.86
CA ALA A 56 -9.63 24.43 6.17
C ALA A 56 -10.60 24.27 7.36
N SER A 57 -11.91 24.15 7.11
CA SER A 57 -12.92 23.84 8.14
C SER A 57 -12.88 22.38 8.64
N SER A 58 -12.26 21.47 7.88
CA SER A 58 -11.98 20.10 8.36
C SER A 58 -10.68 20.01 9.17
N SER A 59 -9.85 21.06 9.14
CA SER A 59 -8.53 21.14 9.78
C SER A 59 -8.54 21.56 11.23
N LYS A 60 -9.65 21.52 11.92
CA LYS A 60 -9.57 21.16 13.31
C LYS A 60 -9.24 19.66 13.31
N ALA A 61 -7.98 19.31 13.00
CA ALA A 61 -7.36 18.21 13.71
C ALA A 61 -7.77 18.46 15.16
N ALA A 62 -8.81 17.78 15.60
CA ALA A 62 -9.22 17.81 16.97
C ALA A 62 -7.90 17.62 17.70
N GLN A 63 -7.52 18.52 18.59
CA GLN A 63 -6.36 18.31 19.45
C GLN A 63 -6.65 16.96 20.08
N LYS A 64 -6.12 15.89 19.43
CA LYS A 64 -6.22 14.54 19.98
C LYS A 64 -5.60 14.68 21.34
N SER A 65 -6.35 14.37 22.38
CA SER A 65 -5.76 14.21 23.71
C SER A 65 -4.56 13.29 23.55
N LEU A 66 -3.46 13.62 24.22
CA LEU A 66 -2.26 12.78 24.19
C LEU A 66 -2.64 11.32 24.46
N PRO A 67 -2.03 10.35 23.79
CA PRO A 67 -2.27 8.93 24.05
C PRO A 67 -2.08 8.61 25.54
N ALA A 68 -2.86 7.68 26.06
CA ALA A 68 -2.80 7.33 27.47
C ALA A 68 -1.38 6.92 27.88
N GLY A 69 -0.87 7.55 28.94
CA GLY A 69 0.48 7.30 29.44
C GLY A 69 1.64 7.85 28.58
N TYR A 70 1.35 8.47 27.44
CA TYR A 70 2.40 9.08 26.63
C TYR A 70 3.10 10.20 27.38
N LYS A 71 4.42 10.14 27.36
CA LYS A 71 5.30 11.24 27.76
C LYS A 71 6.28 11.47 26.64
N LYS A 72 6.44 12.73 26.25
CA LYS A 72 7.41 13.08 25.21
C LYS A 72 8.79 12.59 25.63
N ALA A 73 9.35 11.68 24.81
CA ALA A 73 10.68 11.15 25.01
C ALA A 73 11.73 12.16 24.54
N ASN A 74 12.95 12.01 25.04
CA ASN A 74 14.10 12.79 24.58
C ASN A 74 14.75 12.08 23.39
N TYR A 75 14.15 12.25 22.19
CA TYR A 75 14.68 11.77 20.91
C TYR A 75 15.30 12.93 20.11
N THR A 76 16.17 12.60 19.17
CA THR A 76 16.70 13.57 18.20
C THR A 76 16.02 13.36 16.84
N VAL A 77 15.87 14.45 16.08
CA VAL A 77 15.34 14.41 14.72
C VAL A 77 16.49 14.63 13.74
N GLY A 78 16.83 13.59 12.99
CA GLY A 78 17.83 13.58 11.95
C GLY A 78 17.25 13.80 10.56
N GLU A 79 18.10 13.60 9.54
CA GLU A 79 17.71 13.67 8.12
C GLU A 79 18.07 12.34 7.45
N ILE A 80 17.17 11.84 6.60
CA ILE A 80 17.48 10.70 5.74
C ILE A 80 18.47 11.16 4.67
N ASP A 81 19.68 10.58 4.71
CA ASP A 81 20.79 10.96 3.83
C ASP A 81 20.68 10.30 2.44
N LEU A 82 19.57 10.57 1.73
CA LEU A 82 19.35 10.17 0.34
C LEU A 82 19.14 11.41 -0.55
N GLU A 83 19.70 11.38 -1.75
CA GLU A 83 19.61 12.49 -2.70
C GLU A 83 18.15 12.85 -3.04
N SER A 84 17.28 11.86 -3.14
CA SER A 84 15.85 12.04 -3.38
C SER A 84 15.14 12.89 -2.32
N TYR A 85 15.59 12.86 -1.07
CA TYR A 85 15.07 13.72 0.00
C TYR A 85 15.77 15.05 0.07
N ARG A 86 17.10 15.11 -0.17
CA ARG A 86 17.87 16.36 -0.12
C ARG A 86 17.45 17.38 -1.18
N SER A 87 16.94 16.93 -2.32
CA SER A 87 16.49 17.78 -3.42
C SER A 87 15.12 18.41 -3.18
N GLN A 88 14.34 17.93 -2.22
CA GLN A 88 12.99 18.38 -1.92
C GLN A 88 12.98 19.28 -0.68
N LYS A 89 12.14 20.32 -0.70
CA LYS A 89 12.08 21.27 0.41
C LYS A 89 10.64 21.57 0.80
N PRO A 90 10.33 21.57 2.11
CA PRO A 90 9.02 21.97 2.58
C PRO A 90 8.76 23.45 2.27
N THR A 91 7.50 23.78 2.05
CA THR A 91 7.01 25.14 1.82
C THR A 91 6.55 25.79 3.13
N SER A 92 6.14 27.05 3.09
CA SER A 92 5.56 27.72 4.26
C SER A 92 4.20 27.16 4.71
N LYS A 93 3.59 26.26 3.93
CA LYS A 93 2.33 25.59 4.28
C LYS A 93 2.55 24.28 5.05
N ASP A 94 3.77 23.76 4.96
CA ASP A 94 4.12 22.50 5.58
C ASP A 94 4.53 22.72 7.05
N MET A 95 4.18 21.78 7.90
CA MET A 95 4.64 21.78 9.29
C MET A 95 6.14 21.49 9.36
N THR A 96 6.75 21.86 10.47
CA THR A 96 8.15 21.56 10.69
C THR A 96 8.38 20.06 10.84
N LYS A 97 9.61 19.64 10.56
CA LYS A 97 10.08 18.27 10.75
C LYS A 97 9.84 17.78 12.18
N GLU A 98 10.10 18.62 13.16
CA GLU A 98 9.94 18.33 14.59
C GLU A 98 8.46 18.16 14.98
N ALA A 99 7.55 18.94 14.38
CA ALA A 99 6.12 18.80 14.61
C ALA A 99 5.60 17.48 14.03
N ALA A 100 6.04 17.10 12.83
CA ALA A 100 5.69 15.82 12.22
C ALA A 100 6.31 14.63 13.01
N ALA A 101 7.54 14.78 13.51
CA ALA A 101 8.19 13.77 14.35
C ALA A 101 7.39 13.49 15.64
N GLU A 102 6.85 14.54 16.27
CA GLU A 102 6.05 14.40 17.48
C GLU A 102 4.73 13.65 17.22
N ILE A 103 4.06 13.94 16.09
CA ILE A 103 2.85 13.20 15.68
C ILE A 103 3.16 11.71 15.51
N GLY A 104 4.25 11.39 14.81
CA GLY A 104 4.69 10.01 14.61
C GLY A 104 5.11 9.33 15.90
N ALA A 105 5.82 10.02 16.80
CA ALA A 105 6.24 9.51 18.10
C ALA A 105 5.03 9.11 18.96
N GLN A 106 3.98 9.94 19.00
CA GLN A 106 2.75 9.64 19.71
C GLN A 106 2.05 8.41 19.12
N ALA A 107 2.01 8.29 17.80
CA ALA A 107 1.40 7.15 17.12
C ALA A 107 2.20 5.86 17.33
N LEU A 108 3.54 5.91 17.30
CA LEU A 108 4.39 4.76 17.61
C LEU A 108 4.21 4.27 19.05
N TRP A 109 4.05 5.19 20.00
CA TRP A 109 3.70 4.84 21.36
C TRP A 109 2.33 4.17 21.46
N GLU A 110 1.30 4.76 20.85
CA GLU A 110 -0.09 4.27 20.94
C GLU A 110 -0.25 2.89 20.31
N ILE A 111 0.38 2.65 19.17
CA ILE A 111 0.15 1.44 18.34
C ILE A 111 1.13 0.33 18.69
N PHE A 112 2.39 0.66 18.97
CA PHE A 112 3.47 -0.31 19.18
C PHE A 112 4.07 -0.29 20.56
N ASP A 113 3.57 0.56 21.48
CA ASP A 113 4.12 0.76 22.83
C ASP A 113 5.64 1.09 22.79
N LEU A 114 6.05 1.85 21.75
CA LEU A 114 7.45 2.16 21.49
C LEU A 114 7.86 3.45 22.20
N ASN A 115 8.77 3.34 23.18
CA ASN A 115 9.44 4.49 23.78
C ASN A 115 10.66 4.90 22.94
N LEU A 116 10.70 6.17 22.54
CA LEU A 116 11.77 6.72 21.70
C LEU A 116 12.91 7.38 22.51
N GLU A 117 13.02 7.15 23.81
CA GLU A 117 14.07 7.72 24.64
C GLU A 117 15.47 7.38 24.10
N GLY A 118 16.27 8.41 23.85
CA GLY A 118 17.61 8.28 23.29
C GLY A 118 17.68 7.80 21.83
N ARG A 119 16.57 7.78 21.10
CA ARG A 119 16.51 7.35 19.69
C ARG A 119 16.69 8.51 18.73
N VAL A 120 17.03 8.17 17.50
CA VAL A 120 17.02 9.09 16.36
C VAL A 120 15.81 8.78 15.50
N ILE A 121 15.04 9.80 15.14
CA ILE A 121 14.01 9.75 14.10
C ILE A 121 14.63 10.37 12.86
N GLU A 122 14.98 9.56 11.87
CA GLU A 122 15.49 10.04 10.58
C GLU A 122 14.31 10.40 9.67
N MET A 123 14.26 11.64 9.18
CA MET A 123 13.13 12.15 8.44
C MET A 123 13.51 12.69 7.07
N GLY A 124 12.64 12.43 6.09
CA GLY A 124 12.74 12.97 4.74
C GLY A 124 11.42 13.59 4.30
N TYR A 125 11.50 14.70 3.56
CA TYR A 125 10.34 15.37 2.99
C TYR A 125 10.08 14.88 1.58
N ASN A 126 8.81 14.61 1.27
CA ASN A 126 8.34 14.29 -0.08
C ASN A 126 7.30 15.31 -0.52
N GLU A 127 7.58 15.99 -1.62
CA GLU A 127 6.62 16.86 -2.29
C GLU A 127 5.44 16.07 -2.83
N ALA A 128 4.29 16.75 -2.99
CA ALA A 128 3.15 16.19 -3.69
C ALA A 128 3.53 15.83 -5.13
N ASN A 129 3.13 14.66 -5.60
CA ASN A 129 3.39 14.19 -6.95
C ASN A 129 2.17 13.46 -7.53
N GLU A 130 2.26 12.96 -8.77
CA GLU A 130 1.15 12.26 -9.42
C GLU A 130 0.70 10.99 -8.67
N ASN A 131 1.63 10.32 -8.00
CA ASN A 131 1.36 9.09 -7.26
C ASN A 131 0.74 9.35 -5.89
N LEU A 132 0.99 10.49 -5.28
CA LEU A 132 0.29 10.98 -4.10
C LEU A 132 0.26 12.50 -4.13
N PRO A 133 -0.85 13.14 -4.50
CA PRO A 133 -0.95 14.60 -4.67
C PRO A 133 -1.07 15.33 -3.32
N ARG A 134 -0.33 14.87 -2.33
CA ARG A 134 -0.20 15.46 -0.99
C ARG A 134 1.23 15.30 -0.51
N SER A 135 1.83 16.40 -0.04
CA SER A 135 3.17 16.40 0.53
C SER A 135 3.20 15.72 1.90
N ARG A 136 4.32 15.10 2.24
CA ARG A 136 4.44 14.34 3.47
C ARG A 136 5.85 14.32 4.05
N TRP A 137 5.92 14.14 5.34
CA TRP A 137 7.11 13.72 6.05
C TRP A 137 7.11 12.20 6.17
N TYR A 138 8.17 11.56 5.69
CA TYR A 138 8.49 10.15 5.94
C TYR A 138 9.53 10.06 7.05
N ALA A 139 9.45 9.06 7.89
CA ALA A 139 10.38 8.84 8.99
C ALA A 139 10.75 7.37 9.15
N ASP A 140 12.03 7.13 9.44
CA ASP A 140 12.56 5.86 9.89
C ASP A 140 13.11 5.96 11.32
N VAL A 141 12.91 4.91 12.10
CA VAL A 141 13.45 4.75 13.45
C VAL A 141 14.12 3.39 13.56
N HIS A 142 15.43 3.35 13.44
CA HIS A 142 16.19 2.13 13.58
C HIS A 142 16.38 1.76 15.05
N ILE A 143 15.95 0.54 15.42
CA ILE A 143 16.14 -0.01 16.76
C ILE A 143 17.41 -0.84 16.80
N ASN A 144 17.62 -1.69 15.80
CA ASN A 144 18.80 -2.52 15.57
C ASN A 144 18.77 -3.04 14.12
N ASP A 145 19.73 -3.89 13.74
CA ASP A 145 19.86 -4.45 12.37
C ASP A 145 18.67 -5.31 11.91
N LYS A 146 17.78 -5.68 12.83
CA LYS A 146 16.63 -6.56 12.54
C LYS A 146 15.27 -5.93 12.79
N LEU A 147 15.24 -4.72 13.31
CA LEU A 147 13.99 -4.06 13.69
C LEU A 147 14.10 -2.57 13.44
N SER A 148 13.20 -2.07 12.62
CA SER A 148 12.95 -0.64 12.42
C SER A 148 11.46 -0.34 12.47
N TYR A 149 11.14 0.92 12.72
CA TYR A 149 9.80 1.45 12.62
C TYR A 149 9.78 2.59 11.63
N PHE A 150 8.63 2.85 11.04
CA PHE A 150 8.45 3.98 10.13
C PHE A 150 7.08 4.60 10.35
N PHE A 151 6.97 5.85 9.93
CA PHE A 151 5.67 6.52 9.80
C PHE A 151 5.70 7.54 8.66
N GLU A 152 4.52 7.85 8.16
CA GLU A 152 4.30 8.94 7.21
C GLU A 152 3.22 9.87 7.74
N VAL A 153 3.49 11.19 7.67
CA VAL A 153 2.57 12.24 8.12
C VAL A 153 2.39 13.25 6.99
N ASP A 154 1.14 13.55 6.66
CA ASP A 154 0.82 14.66 5.78
C ASP A 154 1.42 15.96 6.34
N SER A 155 2.25 16.62 5.55
CA SER A 155 3.03 17.78 6.01
C SER A 155 2.19 19.03 6.23
N VAL A 156 0.97 19.09 5.69
CA VAL A 156 0.06 20.23 5.84
C VAL A 156 -0.98 20.01 6.93
N THR A 157 -1.54 18.82 7.00
CA THR A 157 -2.69 18.53 7.88
C THR A 157 -2.32 17.79 9.16
N GLY A 158 -1.17 17.10 9.20
CA GLY A 158 -0.79 16.22 10.30
C GLY A 158 -1.52 14.87 10.31
N GLU A 159 -2.26 14.54 9.26
CA GLU A 159 -2.89 13.23 9.10
C GLU A 159 -1.82 12.15 8.96
N LEU A 160 -1.97 11.04 9.67
CA LEU A 160 -1.13 9.86 9.44
C LEU A 160 -1.50 9.21 8.11
N PHE A 161 -0.50 8.97 7.26
CA PHE A 161 -0.63 8.23 6.01
C PHE A 161 -0.27 6.77 6.16
N GLY A 162 0.71 6.49 7.01
CA GLY A 162 1.16 5.14 7.29
C GLY A 162 1.95 5.09 8.58
N ILE A 163 1.96 3.90 9.18
CA ILE A 163 2.80 3.60 10.33
C ILE A 163 3.06 2.10 10.35
N GLY A 164 4.27 1.72 10.74
CA GLY A 164 4.58 0.30 10.78
C GLY A 164 5.93 -0.01 11.36
N ARG A 165 6.22 -1.31 11.31
CA ARG A 165 7.53 -1.85 11.63
C ARG A 165 7.95 -2.86 10.57
N SER A 166 9.25 -2.89 10.27
CA SER A 166 9.93 -3.93 9.53
C SER A 166 10.78 -4.73 10.49
N ARG A 167 10.79 -6.04 10.33
CA ARG A 167 11.62 -6.91 11.16
C ARG A 167 12.13 -8.12 10.38
N THR A 168 13.33 -8.58 10.75
CA THR A 168 13.87 -9.85 10.29
C THR A 168 13.70 -10.89 11.39
N LEU A 169 13.00 -11.98 11.10
CA LEU A 169 12.78 -13.08 12.03
C LEU A 169 14.09 -13.89 12.23
N ASP A 170 14.33 -14.36 13.46
CA ASP A 170 15.47 -15.23 13.76
C ASP A 170 15.31 -16.67 13.23
N LYS A 171 14.12 -16.97 12.71
CA LYS A 171 13.79 -18.29 12.16
C LYS A 171 13.46 -18.18 10.69
N GLN A 172 13.85 -19.18 9.93
CA GLN A 172 13.34 -19.33 8.57
C GLN A 172 11.91 -19.87 8.61
N VAL A 173 11.01 -19.14 7.96
CA VAL A 173 9.60 -19.50 7.80
C VAL A 173 9.26 -19.51 6.32
N SER A 174 8.22 -20.27 5.96
CA SER A 174 7.78 -20.32 4.56
C SER A 174 7.19 -19.00 4.11
N LEU A 175 7.73 -18.41 3.05
CA LEU A 175 7.20 -17.24 2.38
C LEU A 175 6.13 -17.59 1.31
N ALA A 176 5.91 -18.89 1.07
CA ALA A 176 4.96 -19.35 0.06
C ALA A 176 3.54 -18.86 0.36
N PHE A 177 2.77 -18.64 -0.70
CA PHE A 177 1.35 -18.34 -0.59
C PHE A 177 0.61 -19.46 0.14
N ASP A 178 -0.25 -19.10 1.08
CA ASP A 178 -1.10 -20.03 1.82
C ASP A 178 -2.55 -20.01 1.28
N PRO A 179 -2.95 -21.04 0.50
CA PRO A 179 -4.30 -21.11 -0.04
C PRO A 179 -5.40 -21.24 1.03
N ALA A 180 -5.06 -21.77 2.21
CA ALA A 180 -6.03 -21.91 3.29
C ALA A 180 -6.39 -20.55 3.90
N LEU A 181 -5.42 -19.69 4.12
CA LEU A 181 -5.62 -18.31 4.58
C LEU A 181 -6.37 -17.47 3.55
N HIS A 182 -6.10 -17.67 2.25
CA HIS A 182 -6.88 -17.00 1.20
C HIS A 182 -8.37 -17.40 1.24
N LYS A 183 -8.67 -18.68 1.44
CA LYS A 183 -10.06 -19.19 1.47
C LYS A 183 -10.78 -18.85 2.79
N LYS A 184 -10.06 -18.83 3.89
CA LYS A 184 -10.63 -18.64 5.24
C LYS A 184 -9.75 -17.70 6.08
N PRO A 185 -9.74 -16.39 5.80
CA PRO A 185 -8.95 -15.42 6.54
C PRO A 185 -9.60 -14.98 7.87
N GLN A 186 -10.60 -15.71 8.38
CA GLN A 186 -11.51 -15.24 9.45
C GLN A 186 -10.77 -14.75 10.69
N GLU A 187 -9.71 -15.42 11.09
CA GLU A 187 -8.91 -15.03 12.25
C GLU A 187 -8.27 -13.64 12.08
N TYR A 188 -7.75 -13.34 10.88
CA TYR A 188 -7.19 -12.02 10.57
C TYR A 188 -8.28 -10.97 10.37
N VAL A 189 -9.46 -11.35 9.88
CA VAL A 189 -10.64 -10.46 9.81
C VAL A 189 -11.01 -9.97 11.21
N GLU A 190 -11.10 -10.87 12.18
CA GLU A 190 -11.44 -10.55 13.57
C GLU A 190 -10.35 -9.72 14.25
N LEU A 191 -9.08 -10.09 14.04
CA LEU A 191 -7.93 -9.36 14.55
C LEU A 191 -7.88 -7.93 14.01
N ALA A 192 -8.03 -7.77 12.68
CA ALA A 192 -8.01 -6.46 12.04
C ALA A 192 -9.18 -5.59 12.51
N ARG A 193 -10.40 -6.14 12.62
CA ARG A 193 -11.55 -5.41 13.19
C ARG A 193 -11.26 -4.89 14.59
N LYS A 194 -10.83 -5.78 15.48
CA LYS A 194 -10.52 -5.43 16.88
C LYS A 194 -9.49 -4.32 16.99
N LEU A 195 -8.41 -4.40 16.19
CA LEU A 195 -7.34 -3.40 16.24
C LEU A 195 -7.72 -2.11 15.51
N ALA A 196 -8.50 -2.19 14.44
CA ALA A 196 -9.00 -1.01 13.75
C ALA A 196 -9.95 -0.18 14.64
N GLU A 197 -10.80 -0.84 15.41
CA GLU A 197 -11.66 -0.19 16.40
C GLU A 197 -10.85 0.38 17.57
N LYS A 198 -9.88 -0.40 18.09
CA LYS A 198 -9.01 0.06 19.19
C LYS A 198 -8.23 1.33 18.85
N TYR A 199 -7.67 1.40 17.64
CA TYR A 199 -6.82 2.51 17.21
C TYR A 199 -7.56 3.55 16.36
N ASN A 200 -8.88 3.40 16.20
CA ASN A 200 -9.73 4.29 15.39
C ASN A 200 -9.19 4.51 13.97
N VAL A 201 -8.76 3.42 13.32
CA VAL A 201 -8.01 3.45 12.04
C VAL A 201 -8.80 4.08 10.89
N VAL A 202 -10.13 3.94 10.90
CA VAL A 202 -11.04 4.48 9.87
C VAL A 202 -11.97 5.57 10.42
N HIS A 203 -11.66 6.17 11.58
CA HIS A 203 -12.36 7.30 12.22
C HIS A 203 -13.89 7.15 12.28
N SER A 204 -14.40 5.94 12.24
CA SER A 204 -15.81 5.56 12.32
C SER A 204 -15.94 4.10 12.73
N PRO A 205 -17.14 3.59 13.06
CA PRO A 205 -17.35 2.16 13.22
C PRO A 205 -16.89 1.37 12.00
N VAL A 206 -16.30 0.20 12.24
CA VAL A 206 -15.82 -0.66 11.15
C VAL A 206 -16.99 -1.35 10.46
N LYS A 207 -17.25 -0.96 9.22
CA LYS A 207 -18.29 -1.56 8.36
C LYS A 207 -17.91 -2.95 7.90
N SER A 208 -16.70 -3.13 7.36
CA SER A 208 -16.24 -4.42 6.85
C SER A 208 -14.74 -4.58 6.95
N VAL A 209 -14.30 -5.85 7.03
CA VAL A 209 -12.91 -6.25 6.89
C VAL A 209 -12.85 -7.34 5.84
N LYS A 210 -11.96 -7.19 4.84
CA LYS A 210 -11.80 -8.13 3.73
C LYS A 210 -10.33 -8.48 3.53
N TYR A 211 -10.08 -9.71 3.11
CA TYR A 211 -8.76 -10.14 2.66
C TYR A 211 -8.32 -9.29 1.45
N ASN A 212 -7.08 -8.86 1.44
CA ASN A 212 -6.45 -8.21 0.31
C ASN A 212 -5.43 -9.14 -0.36
N ASN A 213 -4.29 -9.34 0.27
CA ASN A 213 -3.21 -10.15 -0.30
C ASN A 213 -2.38 -10.85 0.79
N GLN A 214 -1.43 -11.65 0.34
CA GLN A 214 -0.33 -12.18 1.12
C GLN A 214 0.98 -11.75 0.46
N GLY A 215 1.95 -11.39 1.29
CA GLY A 215 3.28 -10.98 0.88
C GLY A 215 4.32 -11.40 1.90
N TYR A 216 5.40 -10.68 1.91
CA TYR A 216 6.45 -10.77 2.94
C TYR A 216 7.24 -9.47 2.98
N MET A 217 7.79 -9.16 4.15
CA MET A 217 8.77 -8.10 4.37
C MET A 217 10.02 -8.76 4.96
N ASP A 218 11.15 -8.62 4.30
CA ASP A 218 12.36 -9.39 4.57
C ASP A 218 12.09 -10.92 4.57
N ASN A 219 12.13 -11.56 5.73
CA ASN A 219 11.80 -12.96 5.89
C ASN A 219 10.53 -13.19 6.74
N ASP A 220 9.74 -12.14 7.00
CA ASP A 220 8.47 -12.24 7.73
C ASP A 220 7.30 -12.32 6.73
N PRO A 221 6.67 -13.50 6.57
CA PRO A 221 5.52 -13.65 5.69
C PRO A 221 4.32 -12.91 6.27
N ASP A 222 3.58 -12.19 5.44
CA ASP A 222 2.47 -11.36 5.87
C ASP A 222 1.14 -11.64 5.18
N ILE A 223 0.09 -11.07 5.74
CA ILE A 223 -1.25 -11.00 5.20
C ILE A 223 -1.80 -9.60 5.41
N THR A 224 -2.34 -9.01 4.36
CA THR A 224 -2.93 -7.69 4.40
C THR A 224 -4.45 -7.75 4.31
N MET A 225 -5.11 -7.00 5.15
CA MET A 225 -6.55 -6.86 5.22
C MET A 225 -6.96 -5.44 4.82
N TYR A 226 -8.04 -5.29 4.05
CA TYR A 226 -8.75 -4.03 3.88
C TYR A 226 -9.75 -3.84 5.03
N VAL A 227 -9.73 -2.66 5.62
CA VAL A 227 -10.68 -2.22 6.64
C VAL A 227 -11.48 -1.05 6.09
N THR A 228 -12.79 -1.18 6.02
CA THR A 228 -13.68 -0.11 5.55
C THR A 228 -14.51 0.41 6.70
N GLY A 229 -14.56 1.72 6.87
CA GLY A 229 -15.41 2.42 7.82
C GLY A 229 -16.81 2.71 7.28
N GLU A 230 -17.77 3.00 8.16
CA GLU A 230 -19.11 3.41 7.76
C GLU A 230 -19.10 4.79 7.06
N ASN A 231 -18.11 5.63 7.38
CA ASN A 231 -17.85 6.92 6.72
C ASN A 231 -17.22 6.79 5.32
N GLY A 232 -16.95 5.55 4.85
CA GLY A 232 -16.34 5.28 3.54
C GLY A 232 -14.81 5.38 3.52
N GLU A 233 -14.15 5.59 4.65
CA GLU A 233 -12.71 5.47 4.74
C GLU A 233 -12.26 4.02 4.50
N LEU A 234 -11.12 3.86 3.86
CA LEU A 234 -10.52 2.56 3.58
C LEU A 234 -9.06 2.56 4.06
N ALA A 235 -8.73 1.66 4.95
CA ALA A 235 -7.38 1.46 5.42
C ALA A 235 -6.88 0.05 5.09
N THR A 236 -5.56 -0.13 5.11
CA THR A 236 -4.92 -1.44 5.08
C THR A 236 -4.31 -1.75 6.42
N MET A 237 -4.39 -3.01 6.84
CA MET A 237 -3.70 -3.51 8.01
C MET A 237 -2.97 -4.79 7.65
N THR A 238 -1.66 -4.82 7.86
CA THR A 238 -0.79 -5.95 7.54
C THR A 238 -0.33 -6.64 8.80
N PHE A 239 -0.43 -7.95 8.81
CA PHE A 239 -0.07 -8.80 9.94
C PHE A 239 0.95 -9.84 9.53
N SER A 240 1.88 -10.15 10.41
CA SER A 240 2.73 -11.31 10.24
C SER A 240 1.91 -12.60 10.25
N ARG A 241 2.19 -13.51 9.31
CA ARG A 241 1.63 -14.86 9.33
C ARG A 241 2.35 -15.79 10.31
N TYR A 242 3.51 -15.35 10.82
CA TYR A 242 4.28 -16.12 11.79
C TYR A 242 3.69 -16.07 13.19
N ASP A 243 3.36 -14.86 13.67
CA ASP A 243 2.91 -14.65 15.06
C ASP A 243 1.70 -13.72 15.18
N LYS A 244 1.08 -13.32 14.05
CA LYS A 244 -0.08 -12.42 13.98
C LYS A 244 0.20 -11.01 14.50
N ALA A 245 1.47 -10.64 14.66
CA ALA A 245 1.82 -9.30 15.05
C ALA A 245 1.39 -8.29 13.99
N LEU A 246 0.85 -7.15 14.42
CA LEU A 246 0.61 -6.02 13.53
C LEU A 246 1.95 -5.52 12.99
N LEU A 247 2.08 -5.45 11.68
CA LEU A 247 3.26 -4.92 10.98
C LEU A 247 3.01 -3.49 10.52
N THR A 248 1.91 -3.25 9.78
CA THR A 248 1.66 -1.91 9.24
C THR A 248 0.18 -1.53 9.29
N ILE A 249 -0.07 -0.23 9.34
CA ILE A 249 -1.35 0.40 9.05
C ILE A 249 -1.11 1.41 7.94
N GLY A 250 -1.79 1.25 6.80
CA GLY A 250 -1.90 2.27 5.76
C GLY A 250 -3.25 2.95 5.87
N TYR A 251 -3.25 4.27 6.07
CA TYR A 251 -4.47 5.03 6.29
C TYR A 251 -5.19 5.38 4.97
N SER A 252 -6.33 6.03 5.09
CA SER A 252 -7.32 6.13 4.03
C SER A 252 -6.82 6.91 2.80
N THR A 253 -6.17 8.04 3.00
CA THR A 253 -5.73 8.91 1.90
C THR A 253 -4.78 8.19 0.92
N PRO A 254 -3.62 7.65 1.34
CA PRO A 254 -2.74 6.95 0.42
C PRO A 254 -3.34 5.65 -0.10
N THR A 255 -4.10 4.92 0.72
CA THR A 255 -4.76 3.67 0.30
C THR A 255 -5.76 3.92 -0.83
N LYS A 256 -6.59 4.94 -0.70
CA LYS A 256 -7.55 5.34 -1.73
C LYS A 256 -6.85 5.78 -3.02
N HIS A 257 -5.82 6.61 -2.89
CA HIS A 257 -5.06 7.07 -4.04
C HIS A 257 -4.36 5.92 -4.78
N ALA A 258 -3.77 4.97 -4.06
CA ALA A 258 -3.15 3.79 -4.64
C ALA A 258 -4.16 2.94 -5.43
N LEU A 259 -5.39 2.79 -4.94
CA LEU A 259 -6.47 2.10 -5.66
C LEU A 259 -6.89 2.86 -6.92
N GLU A 260 -7.06 4.18 -6.84
CA GLU A 260 -7.41 5.02 -7.99
C GLU A 260 -6.32 4.97 -9.08
N SER A 261 -5.05 5.00 -8.69
CA SER A 261 -3.92 4.85 -9.59
C SER A 261 -3.91 3.47 -10.26
N SER A 262 -4.06 2.41 -9.48
CA SER A 262 -4.14 1.04 -10.00
C SER A 262 -5.28 0.83 -11.00
N GLU A 263 -6.46 1.43 -10.76
CA GLU A 263 -7.57 1.40 -11.72
C GLU A 263 -7.22 2.08 -13.05
N LYS A 264 -6.51 3.22 -13.01
CA LYS A 264 -6.06 3.93 -14.21
C LYS A 264 -5.08 3.07 -15.01
N ASP A 265 -4.12 2.44 -14.33
CA ASP A 265 -3.13 1.58 -14.98
C ASP A 265 -3.77 0.34 -15.59
N MET A 266 -4.72 -0.28 -14.89
CA MET A 266 -5.50 -1.41 -15.44
C MET A 266 -6.28 -1.01 -16.69
N LYS A 267 -6.90 0.16 -16.72
CA LYS A 267 -7.59 0.66 -17.92
C LYS A 267 -6.62 0.87 -19.09
N ARG A 268 -5.46 1.49 -18.83
CA ARG A 268 -4.42 1.67 -19.84
C ARG A 268 -3.91 0.34 -20.40
N LEU A 269 -3.71 -0.66 -19.54
CA LEU A 269 -3.31 -2.00 -19.97
C LEU A 269 -4.39 -2.67 -20.82
N GLN A 270 -5.66 -2.57 -20.42
CA GLN A 270 -6.78 -3.12 -21.20
C GLN A 270 -6.90 -2.45 -22.58
N GLU A 271 -6.69 -1.15 -22.67
CA GLU A 271 -6.68 -0.41 -23.93
C GLU A 271 -5.53 -0.86 -24.82
N LYS A 272 -4.31 -0.98 -24.27
CA LYS A 272 -3.15 -1.51 -25.02
C LYS A 272 -3.35 -2.94 -25.52
N VAL A 273 -3.94 -3.81 -24.70
CA VAL A 273 -4.28 -5.19 -25.13
C VAL A 273 -5.28 -5.16 -26.30
N LYS A 274 -6.33 -4.35 -26.21
CA LYS A 274 -7.30 -4.20 -27.30
C LYS A 274 -6.67 -3.63 -28.60
N GLU A 275 -5.72 -2.73 -28.48
CA GLU A 275 -4.98 -2.20 -29.64
C GLU A 275 -4.11 -3.27 -30.27
N LEU A 276 -3.40 -4.08 -29.48
CA LEU A 276 -2.60 -5.20 -29.95
C LEU A 276 -3.46 -6.26 -30.65
N GLU A 277 -4.63 -6.60 -30.08
CA GLU A 277 -5.59 -7.52 -30.69
C GLU A 277 -6.13 -7.02 -32.04
N LYS A 278 -6.29 -5.71 -32.21
CA LYS A 278 -6.69 -5.08 -33.48
C LYS A 278 -5.56 -5.05 -34.49
N SER A 279 -4.31 -4.90 -34.05
CA SER A 279 -3.13 -4.84 -34.91
C SER A 279 -2.72 -6.23 -35.46
N ASP A 280 -3.14 -7.31 -34.79
CA ASP A 280 -2.93 -8.70 -35.23
C ASP A 280 -3.98 -9.19 -36.27
N SER A 281 -4.63 -8.30 -37.01
CA SER A 281 -5.25 -8.67 -38.30
C SER A 281 -4.18 -9.22 -39.25
N PRO A 282 -4.41 -10.35 -39.94
CA PRO A 282 -3.37 -11.10 -40.61
C PRO A 282 -2.79 -10.31 -41.78
N ALA A 283 -1.72 -9.58 -41.54
CA ALA A 283 -0.82 -9.15 -42.58
C ALA A 283 -0.05 -10.37 -43.08
N ASN A 284 -0.10 -10.57 -44.37
CA ASN A 284 0.57 -11.61 -45.20
C ASN A 284 1.81 -12.23 -44.55
N GLY A 285 1.79 -13.58 -44.53
CA GLY A 285 2.86 -14.39 -43.95
C GLY A 285 4.25 -14.05 -44.46
N ASN A 286 5.12 -13.88 -43.53
CA ASN A 286 6.52 -14.32 -43.50
C ASN A 286 7.39 -13.64 -42.44
N GLU A 287 6.83 -13.01 -41.46
CA GLU A 287 7.65 -12.47 -40.36
C GLU A 287 7.37 -13.18 -39.04
N THR A 288 8.42 -13.74 -38.46
CA THR A 288 8.41 -14.25 -37.10
C THR A 288 8.12 -13.10 -36.13
N PRO A 289 7.13 -13.20 -35.27
CA PRO A 289 6.88 -12.14 -34.28
C PRO A 289 8.04 -12.07 -33.29
N PHE A 290 8.81 -11.00 -33.36
CA PHE A 290 9.73 -10.61 -32.30
C PHE A 290 8.92 -10.26 -31.06
N MET A 291 9.21 -10.90 -29.93
CA MET A 291 8.79 -10.39 -28.63
C MET A 291 9.49 -9.03 -28.40
N ARG A 292 8.75 -7.95 -28.51
CA ARG A 292 9.21 -6.66 -27.98
C ARG A 292 9.02 -6.70 -26.47
N VAL A 293 10.12 -6.65 -25.75
CA VAL A 293 10.13 -6.32 -24.31
C VAL A 293 9.63 -4.89 -24.21
N ILE A 294 8.51 -4.70 -23.52
CA ILE A 294 8.02 -3.35 -23.19
C ILE A 294 8.91 -2.89 -22.03
N GLU A 295 9.87 -2.04 -22.32
CA GLU A 295 10.55 -1.25 -21.31
C GLU A 295 9.51 -0.27 -20.75
N MET A 296 9.27 -0.37 -19.46
CA MET A 296 8.47 0.61 -18.72
C MET A 296 9.45 1.64 -18.17
N ASP A 297 9.35 2.86 -18.69
CA ASP A 297 10.01 4.05 -18.15
C ASP A 297 9.39 4.46 -16.80
#